data_27e9b4138ee0927de97421650d8744ad
#
_entry.id   27e9b4138ee0927de97421650d8744ad
#
_cell.length_a   1.000
_cell.length_b   1.000
_cell.length_c   1.000
_cell.angle_alpha   90.00
_cell.angle_beta   90.00
_cell.angle_gamma   90.00
#
_symmetry.space_group_name_H-M   'P 1'
#
loop_
_entity.id
_entity.type
_entity.pdbx_description
1 polymer ?
#
loop_
_entity_poly.entity_id
_entity_poly.type
_entity_poly.pdbx_seq_one_letter_code
_entity_poly.pdbx_strand_id
1 'polypeptide(L)'
;MKQRGLILLLAVAMLGTAPVLPVRAAVISDTQIAEQEKEQDRAQTQAALAASGIAADAKKTMYIADRNYQVLRMRAKNGTYTVLAGETDISGYRDGSAKQALFQAPWDTAAYKGGWLISDSENHALRLYKNGRVTTVAGNGKRGYKDASGSRARFNRPTGMAAGRHGEVYIADTGNNVIRKIDKKGNVTTYAGGAVGCADGSLKKARFYEPTGVYYYKGALYVADSGNHRVCRIADGKVTTVAGSKKGIEGDADGNARKARLSNPQDIYVNADAVYISDTGNACVKKLAGGRVTTVIKSFSMDDGRAPAEPCGLTVIGKKLFIGDMFTEELYSVQL
;
A
#
# COMPACT_ATOMS: atom_id res chain seq x y z
N MET A 1 -0.69 -49.04 -13.05
CA MET A 1 -0.40 -47.68 -12.52
C MET A 1 1.10 -47.57 -12.36
N LYS A 2 1.77 -46.77 -13.19
CA LYS A 2 3.23 -46.63 -13.17
C LYS A 2 3.59 -45.48 -12.23
N GLN A 3 4.30 -45.82 -11.15
CA GLN A 3 4.94 -44.86 -10.24
C GLN A 3 6.02 -44.09 -11.00
N ARG A 4 5.88 -42.77 -11.07
CA ARG A 4 6.94 -41.84 -11.50
C ARG A 4 7.56 -41.23 -10.24
N GLY A 5 8.63 -41.83 -9.74
CA GLY A 5 9.44 -41.25 -8.69
C GLY A 5 10.41 -40.23 -9.29
N LEU A 6 10.38 -39.01 -8.81
CA LEU A 6 11.36 -37.97 -9.13
C LEU A 6 12.55 -38.13 -8.19
N ILE A 7 13.74 -38.41 -8.74
CA ILE A 7 14.99 -38.51 -7.96
C ILE A 7 15.63 -37.11 -7.95
N LEU A 8 15.68 -36.50 -6.78
CA LEU A 8 16.42 -35.24 -6.58
C LEU A 8 17.85 -35.58 -6.14
N LEU A 9 18.83 -35.39 -7.02
CA LEU A 9 20.26 -35.53 -6.70
C LEU A 9 20.77 -34.19 -6.13
N LEU A 10 21.07 -34.17 -4.83
CA LEU A 10 21.91 -33.12 -4.25
C LEU A 10 23.38 -33.50 -4.42
N ALA A 11 24.10 -32.80 -5.28
CA ALA A 11 25.55 -32.90 -5.39
C ALA A 11 26.22 -32.00 -4.36
N VAL A 12 26.79 -32.56 -3.31
CA VAL A 12 27.73 -31.87 -2.40
C VAL A 12 29.14 -32.19 -2.88
N ALA A 13 29.84 -31.19 -3.40
CA ALA A 13 31.26 -31.31 -3.70
C ALA A 13 32.07 -31.11 -2.41
N MET A 14 32.67 -32.22 -1.89
CA MET A 14 33.71 -32.16 -0.87
C MET A 14 35.03 -32.64 -1.47
N LEU A 15 36.04 -31.80 -1.42
CA LEU A 15 37.44 -32.14 -1.60
C LEU A 15 37.96 -32.79 -0.29
N GLY A 16 38.27 -34.08 -0.31
CA GLY A 16 38.89 -34.77 0.81
C GLY A 16 38.67 -36.30 0.75
N THR A 17 39.71 -37.07 0.69
CA THR A 17 39.77 -38.52 0.58
C THR A 17 39.22 -39.22 1.84
N ALA A 18 37.94 -39.63 1.81
CA ALA A 18 37.34 -40.57 2.75
C ALA A 18 36.41 -41.52 2.00
N PRO A 19 36.25 -42.80 2.43
CA PRO A 19 35.41 -43.76 1.71
C PRO A 19 33.94 -43.34 1.68
N VAL A 20 33.39 -43.23 0.47
CA VAL A 20 31.99 -42.88 0.23
C VAL A 20 31.13 -44.06 0.64
N LEU A 21 30.40 -43.93 1.74
CA LEU A 21 29.30 -44.83 2.07
C LEU A 21 28.14 -44.58 1.08
N PRO A 22 27.43 -45.61 0.64
CA PRO A 22 26.32 -45.43 -0.28
C PRO A 22 25.20 -44.66 0.39
N VAL A 23 24.91 -43.43 -0.12
CA VAL A 23 23.73 -42.63 0.27
C VAL A 23 22.51 -43.41 -0.21
N ARG A 24 21.75 -43.99 0.69
CA ARG A 24 20.43 -44.53 0.39
C ARG A 24 19.52 -43.36 0.02
N ALA A 25 19.13 -43.28 -1.24
CA ALA A 25 18.11 -42.36 -1.67
C ALA A 25 16.78 -42.66 -0.92
N ALA A 26 16.35 -41.75 -0.09
CA ALA A 26 15.03 -41.85 0.54
C ALA A 26 13.96 -41.60 -0.52
N VAL A 27 13.10 -42.57 -0.76
CA VAL A 27 11.92 -42.37 -1.61
C VAL A 27 10.89 -41.60 -0.78
N ILE A 28 10.67 -40.35 -1.15
CA ILE A 28 9.66 -39.50 -0.53
C ILE A 28 8.30 -39.90 -1.14
N SER A 29 7.27 -40.09 -0.31
CA SER A 29 5.93 -40.47 -0.78
C SER A 29 5.25 -39.26 -1.46
N ASP A 30 4.33 -39.52 -2.39
CA ASP A 30 3.54 -38.48 -3.08
C ASP A 30 2.83 -37.55 -2.08
N THR A 31 2.46 -38.09 -0.90
CA THR A 31 1.87 -37.29 0.20
C THR A 31 2.88 -36.33 0.82
N GLN A 32 4.13 -36.76 1.01
CA GLN A 32 5.20 -35.91 1.54
C GLN A 32 5.65 -34.86 0.53
N ILE A 33 5.64 -35.17 -0.77
CA ILE A 33 5.88 -34.20 -1.84
C ILE A 33 4.76 -33.15 -1.83
N ALA A 34 3.49 -33.56 -1.78
CA ALA A 34 2.36 -32.64 -1.72
C ALA A 34 2.32 -31.79 -0.43
N GLU A 35 2.81 -32.30 0.69
CA GLU A 35 2.98 -31.53 1.93
C GLU A 35 4.15 -30.55 1.83
N GLN A 36 5.28 -30.94 1.26
CA GLN A 36 6.42 -30.06 1.00
C GLN A 36 6.08 -28.97 -0.03
N GLU A 37 5.34 -29.27 -1.09
CA GLU A 37 4.84 -28.29 -2.04
C GLU A 37 3.86 -27.31 -1.38
N LYS A 38 2.96 -27.80 -0.51
CA LYS A 38 2.07 -26.94 0.29
C LYS A 38 2.81 -26.08 1.31
N GLU A 39 3.88 -26.61 1.90
CA GLU A 39 4.70 -25.88 2.86
C GLU A 39 5.61 -24.88 2.17
N GLN A 40 6.13 -25.20 0.98
CA GLN A 40 6.86 -24.29 0.09
C GLN A 40 5.96 -23.19 -0.49
N ASP A 41 4.73 -23.53 -0.90
CA ASP A 41 3.69 -22.56 -1.28
C ASP A 41 3.30 -21.65 -0.10
N ARG A 42 3.20 -22.20 1.12
CA ARG A 42 2.97 -21.41 2.34
C ARG A 42 4.15 -20.50 2.66
N ALA A 43 5.37 -20.98 2.54
CA ALA A 43 6.58 -20.19 2.77
C ALA A 43 6.76 -19.09 1.72
N GLN A 44 6.52 -19.39 0.44
CA GLN A 44 6.54 -18.38 -0.64
C GLN A 44 5.39 -17.37 -0.50
N THR A 45 4.22 -17.79 0.01
CA THR A 45 3.08 -16.89 0.24
C THR A 45 3.28 -16.00 1.48
N GLN A 46 4.19 -16.35 2.37
CA GLN A 46 4.54 -15.55 3.56
C GLN A 46 5.77 -14.66 3.38
N ALA A 47 6.64 -14.97 2.42
CA ALA A 47 8.01 -14.45 2.41
C ALA A 47 8.21 -13.11 1.69
N ALA A 48 7.29 -12.67 0.83
CA ALA A 48 7.50 -11.42 0.10
C ALA A 48 6.16 -10.68 -0.13
N LEU A 49 6.06 -9.46 0.40
CA LEU A 49 4.84 -8.64 0.38
C LEU A 49 5.18 -7.15 0.27
N ALA A 50 5.21 -6.60 -0.92
CA ALA A 50 5.39 -5.16 -1.12
C ALA A 50 4.08 -4.40 -0.88
N ALA A 51 3.71 -4.23 0.39
CA ALA A 51 2.48 -3.58 0.83
C ALA A 51 2.57 -2.07 0.66
N SER A 52 2.23 -1.56 -0.52
CA SER A 52 2.21 -0.11 -0.80
C SER A 52 1.03 0.59 -0.12
N GLY A 53 -0.14 -0.06 -0.02
CA GLY A 53 -1.31 0.43 0.70
C GLY A 53 -2.06 -0.69 1.40
N ILE A 54 -2.61 -0.39 2.58
CA ILE A 54 -3.27 -1.38 3.45
C ILE A 54 -4.59 -0.82 3.97
N ALA A 55 -5.70 -1.45 3.62
CA ALA A 55 -6.98 -1.22 4.27
C ALA A 55 -7.36 -2.37 5.18
N ALA A 56 -8.12 -2.09 6.24
CA ALA A 56 -8.66 -3.13 7.12
C ALA A 56 -10.18 -2.98 7.24
N ASP A 57 -10.88 -4.12 7.31
CA ASP A 57 -12.31 -4.14 7.57
C ASP A 57 -12.63 -4.24 9.08
N ALA A 58 -13.92 -4.15 9.42
CA ALA A 58 -14.38 -4.27 10.81
C ALA A 58 -14.09 -5.66 11.44
N LYS A 59 -13.85 -6.69 10.63
CA LYS A 59 -13.48 -8.04 11.07
C LYS A 59 -11.98 -8.20 11.28
N LYS A 60 -11.21 -7.12 11.09
CA LYS A 60 -9.74 -7.10 11.20
C LYS A 60 -9.03 -7.90 10.09
N THR A 61 -9.69 -8.07 8.95
CA THR A 61 -9.08 -8.58 7.73
C THR A 61 -8.39 -7.42 7.02
N MET A 62 -7.15 -7.62 6.60
CA MET A 62 -6.43 -6.62 5.79
C MET A 62 -6.60 -6.93 4.30
N TYR A 63 -6.73 -5.87 3.53
CA TYR A 63 -6.70 -5.89 2.07
C TYR A 63 -5.51 -5.05 1.64
N ILE A 64 -4.63 -5.65 0.87
CA ILE A 64 -3.29 -5.14 0.61
C ILE A 64 -3.08 -5.06 -0.89
N ALA A 65 -2.77 -3.87 -1.37
CA ALA A 65 -2.24 -3.70 -2.71
C ALA A 65 -0.76 -4.10 -2.70
N ASP A 66 -0.47 -5.19 -3.37
CA ASP A 66 0.88 -5.71 -3.50
C ASP A 66 1.46 -5.28 -4.83
N ARG A 67 2.19 -4.18 -4.79
CA ARG A 67 2.68 -3.47 -5.96
C ARG A 67 3.69 -4.29 -6.77
N ASN A 68 4.64 -4.94 -6.11
CA ASN A 68 5.70 -5.68 -6.79
C ASN A 68 5.16 -6.95 -7.45
N TYR A 69 4.21 -7.61 -6.78
CA TYR A 69 3.61 -8.87 -7.26
C TYR A 69 2.35 -8.68 -8.13
N GLN A 70 1.95 -7.42 -8.41
CA GLN A 70 0.84 -7.07 -9.31
C GLN A 70 -0.53 -7.64 -8.87
N VAL A 71 -0.76 -7.80 -7.57
CA VAL A 71 -1.97 -8.45 -7.04
C VAL A 71 -2.65 -7.66 -5.92
N LEU A 72 -3.92 -7.97 -5.69
CA LEU A 72 -4.62 -7.67 -4.45
C LEU A 72 -4.53 -8.89 -3.53
N ARG A 73 -3.98 -8.73 -2.33
CA ARG A 73 -3.95 -9.77 -1.29
C ARG A 73 -4.91 -9.49 -0.16
N MET A 74 -5.31 -10.54 0.52
CA MET A 74 -6.00 -10.50 1.80
C MET A 74 -5.11 -11.15 2.86
N ARG A 75 -5.02 -10.52 4.04
CA ARG A 75 -4.45 -11.15 5.24
C ARG A 75 -5.55 -11.35 6.26
N ALA A 76 -5.86 -12.59 6.56
CA ALA A 76 -6.85 -12.95 7.56
C ALA A 76 -6.36 -12.65 8.99
N LYS A 77 -7.27 -12.63 9.95
CA LYS A 77 -6.95 -12.37 11.37
C LYS A 77 -5.92 -13.35 11.95
N ASN A 78 -5.89 -14.60 11.47
CA ASN A 78 -4.91 -15.62 11.88
C ASN A 78 -3.53 -15.45 11.23
N GLY A 79 -3.34 -14.43 10.38
CA GLY A 79 -2.08 -14.15 9.71
C GLY A 79 -1.94 -14.74 8.30
N THR A 80 -2.86 -15.60 7.87
CA THR A 80 -2.79 -16.24 6.54
C THR A 80 -3.02 -15.23 5.42
N TYR A 81 -2.18 -15.27 4.40
CA TYR A 81 -2.32 -14.47 3.18
C TYR A 81 -3.01 -15.26 2.07
N THR A 82 -3.78 -14.57 1.26
CA THR A 82 -4.46 -15.13 0.08
C THR A 82 -4.46 -14.08 -1.04
N VAL A 83 -4.06 -14.47 -2.25
CA VAL A 83 -4.26 -13.63 -3.44
C VAL A 83 -5.74 -13.62 -3.78
N LEU A 84 -6.36 -12.44 -3.72
CA LEU A 84 -7.76 -12.22 -4.03
C LEU A 84 -8.01 -11.97 -5.51
N ALA A 85 -7.10 -11.23 -6.15
CA ALA A 85 -7.21 -10.89 -7.57
C ALA A 85 -5.84 -10.51 -8.14
N GLY A 86 -5.67 -10.72 -9.42
CA GLY A 86 -4.43 -10.55 -10.15
C GLY A 86 -3.72 -11.88 -10.38
N GLU A 87 -2.77 -11.87 -11.29
CA GLU A 87 -1.86 -12.98 -11.58
C GLU A 87 -0.47 -12.54 -11.11
N THR A 88 0.13 -13.31 -10.19
CA THR A 88 1.40 -12.94 -9.54
C THR A 88 2.49 -12.76 -10.58
N ASP A 89 3.24 -11.66 -10.47
CA ASP A 89 4.34 -11.24 -11.35
C ASP A 89 3.94 -10.92 -12.80
N ILE A 90 2.63 -10.93 -13.10
CA ILE A 90 2.15 -10.59 -14.43
C ILE A 90 1.44 -9.23 -14.41
N SER A 91 2.10 -8.23 -14.99
CA SER A 91 1.51 -6.90 -15.16
C SER A 91 0.58 -6.83 -16.38
N GLY A 92 -0.43 -5.97 -16.31
CA GLY A 92 -1.31 -5.71 -17.45
C GLY A 92 -2.55 -4.94 -17.06
N TYR A 93 -3.43 -4.73 -18.05
CA TYR A 93 -4.70 -4.04 -17.90
C TYR A 93 -5.84 -4.91 -18.42
N ARG A 94 -6.42 -5.73 -17.55
CA ARG A 94 -7.51 -6.64 -17.93
C ARG A 94 -8.54 -6.76 -16.80
N ASP A 95 -9.80 -6.56 -17.15
CA ASP A 95 -10.96 -6.89 -16.32
C ASP A 95 -11.32 -8.38 -16.46
N GLY A 96 -12.10 -8.92 -15.54
CA GLY A 96 -12.58 -10.30 -15.64
C GLY A 96 -12.78 -10.98 -14.30
N SER A 97 -12.70 -12.31 -14.28
CA SER A 97 -12.62 -13.06 -13.03
C SER A 97 -11.37 -12.67 -12.24
N ALA A 98 -11.41 -12.80 -10.93
CA ALA A 98 -10.30 -12.39 -10.08
C ALA A 98 -8.95 -13.00 -10.50
N LYS A 99 -8.96 -14.28 -10.91
CA LYS A 99 -7.76 -15.00 -11.37
C LYS A 99 -7.25 -14.59 -12.76
N GLN A 100 -8.11 -13.95 -13.58
CA GLN A 100 -7.77 -13.52 -14.94
C GLN A 100 -7.51 -12.03 -15.05
N ALA A 101 -7.90 -11.27 -14.03
CA ALA A 101 -7.65 -9.84 -13.99
C ALA A 101 -6.16 -9.56 -13.94
N LEU A 102 -5.72 -8.45 -14.53
CA LEU A 102 -4.34 -7.98 -14.46
C LEU A 102 -4.31 -6.54 -13.98
N PHE A 103 -3.32 -6.24 -13.16
CA PHE A 103 -3.00 -4.91 -12.65
C PHE A 103 -1.59 -4.49 -13.08
N GLN A 104 -1.28 -3.22 -12.91
CA GLN A 104 0.09 -2.70 -13.09
C GLN A 104 0.41 -1.72 -11.99
N ALA A 105 1.30 -2.14 -11.09
CA ALA A 105 1.69 -1.41 -9.88
C ALA A 105 0.46 -0.94 -9.06
N PRO A 106 -0.43 -1.87 -8.62
CA PRO A 106 -1.54 -1.49 -7.74
C PRO A 106 -0.97 -0.88 -6.46
N TRP A 107 -1.52 0.28 -6.05
CA TRP A 107 -0.90 1.05 -4.98
C TRP A 107 -1.66 0.97 -3.66
N ASP A 108 -2.97 1.14 -3.68
CA ASP A 108 -3.77 1.19 -2.46
C ASP A 108 -5.18 0.63 -2.67
N THR A 109 -5.87 0.40 -1.56
CA THR A 109 -7.24 -0.13 -1.55
C THR A 109 -8.16 0.67 -0.63
N ALA A 110 -9.43 0.82 -1.03
CA ALA A 110 -10.44 1.45 -0.20
C ALA A 110 -11.80 0.75 -0.37
N ALA A 111 -12.60 0.74 0.69
CA ALA A 111 -13.96 0.20 0.61
C ALA A 111 -14.83 1.04 -0.32
N TYR A 112 -15.50 0.41 -1.30
CA TYR A 112 -16.35 1.08 -2.27
C TYR A 112 -17.43 0.16 -2.80
N LYS A 113 -18.69 0.57 -2.78
CA LYS A 113 -19.87 -0.17 -3.32
C LYS A 113 -19.97 -1.63 -2.88
N GLY A 114 -19.54 -1.93 -1.65
CA GLY A 114 -19.55 -3.29 -1.11
C GLY A 114 -18.47 -4.22 -1.68
N GLY A 115 -17.39 -3.65 -2.19
CA GLY A 115 -16.17 -4.30 -2.61
C GLY A 115 -14.95 -3.44 -2.26
N TRP A 116 -13.83 -3.73 -2.90
CA TRP A 116 -12.56 -3.04 -2.70
C TRP A 116 -12.15 -2.32 -3.98
N LEU A 117 -12.06 -1.00 -3.91
CA LEU A 117 -11.49 -0.19 -4.98
C LEU A 117 -9.97 -0.27 -4.89
N ILE A 118 -9.31 -0.43 -6.02
CA ILE A 118 -7.85 -0.53 -6.15
C ILE A 118 -7.39 0.61 -7.06
N SER A 119 -6.42 1.38 -6.63
CA SER A 119 -5.69 2.31 -7.48
C SER A 119 -4.69 1.51 -8.31
N ASP A 120 -5.00 1.28 -9.56
CA ASP A 120 -4.16 0.58 -10.54
C ASP A 120 -3.25 1.61 -11.21
N SER A 121 -2.17 1.95 -10.49
CA SER A 121 -1.43 3.20 -10.61
C SER A 121 -0.85 3.42 -12.01
N GLU A 122 -0.10 2.46 -12.53
CA GLU A 122 0.51 2.58 -13.86
C GLU A 122 -0.49 2.33 -15.00
N ASN A 123 -1.65 1.75 -14.70
CA ASN A 123 -2.80 1.71 -15.62
C ASN A 123 -3.67 2.97 -15.55
N HIS A 124 -3.32 3.95 -14.73
CA HIS A 124 -4.03 5.23 -14.63
C HIS A 124 -5.55 5.05 -14.43
N ALA A 125 -5.94 4.06 -13.63
CA ALA A 125 -7.33 3.64 -13.49
C ALA A 125 -7.68 3.24 -12.05
N LEU A 126 -8.98 3.25 -11.75
CA LEU A 126 -9.54 2.71 -10.52
C LEU A 126 -10.30 1.42 -10.84
N ARG A 127 -9.90 0.33 -10.19
CA ARG A 127 -10.46 -1.00 -10.41
C ARG A 127 -11.25 -1.44 -9.18
N LEU A 128 -12.36 -2.11 -9.36
CA LEU A 128 -13.20 -2.63 -8.28
C LEU A 128 -13.14 -4.15 -8.25
N TYR A 129 -12.62 -4.70 -7.17
CA TYR A 129 -12.77 -6.11 -6.83
C TYR A 129 -14.05 -6.31 -6.02
N LYS A 130 -14.96 -7.12 -6.55
CA LYS A 130 -16.21 -7.47 -5.89
C LYS A 130 -16.69 -8.84 -6.36
N ASN A 131 -17.10 -9.70 -5.42
CA ASN A 131 -17.67 -11.02 -5.72
C ASN A 131 -16.84 -11.86 -6.71
N GLY A 132 -15.51 -11.90 -6.50
CA GLY A 132 -14.60 -12.67 -7.35
C GLY A 132 -14.37 -12.11 -8.77
N ARG A 133 -14.74 -10.86 -9.02
CA ARG A 133 -14.50 -10.16 -10.29
C ARG A 133 -13.82 -8.82 -10.09
N VAL A 134 -13.03 -8.44 -11.08
CA VAL A 134 -12.44 -7.10 -11.19
C VAL A 134 -13.07 -6.38 -12.38
N THR A 135 -13.45 -5.11 -12.15
CA THR A 135 -13.99 -4.24 -13.19
C THR A 135 -13.38 -2.85 -13.08
N THR A 136 -13.12 -2.21 -14.21
CA THR A 136 -12.70 -0.80 -14.24
C THR A 136 -13.89 0.10 -13.95
N VAL A 137 -13.81 0.92 -12.91
CA VAL A 137 -14.87 1.86 -12.52
C VAL A 137 -14.60 3.30 -12.94
N ALA A 138 -13.33 3.68 -13.10
CA ALA A 138 -12.94 4.99 -13.63
C ALA A 138 -11.53 4.96 -14.21
N GLY A 139 -11.27 5.80 -15.22
CA GLY A 139 -10.06 5.73 -16.01
C GLY A 139 -10.17 4.75 -17.18
N ASN A 140 -9.17 4.68 -18.05
CA ASN A 140 -9.21 3.80 -19.23
C ASN A 140 -7.83 3.36 -19.71
N GLY A 141 -6.85 3.28 -18.83
CA GLY A 141 -5.49 2.87 -19.17
C GLY A 141 -4.62 3.99 -19.77
N LYS A 142 -5.17 5.18 -20.00
CA LYS A 142 -4.41 6.30 -20.59
C LYS A 142 -4.18 7.41 -19.57
N ARG A 143 -2.93 7.81 -19.41
CA ARG A 143 -2.53 8.97 -18.60
C ARG A 143 -3.28 10.23 -19.00
N GLY A 144 -3.67 11.04 -18.04
CA GLY A 144 -4.27 12.34 -18.28
C GLY A 144 -4.91 12.96 -17.05
N TYR A 145 -5.57 14.11 -17.25
CA TYR A 145 -6.29 14.85 -16.22
C TYR A 145 -7.67 15.26 -16.76
N LYS A 146 -8.72 14.58 -16.31
CA LYS A 146 -10.09 14.89 -16.74
C LYS A 146 -11.11 14.48 -15.69
N ASP A 147 -11.94 15.41 -15.27
CA ASP A 147 -13.15 15.14 -14.49
C ASP A 147 -14.24 14.58 -15.42
N ALA A 148 -14.77 13.42 -15.08
CA ALA A 148 -15.84 12.75 -15.83
C ALA A 148 -16.34 11.52 -15.08
N SER A 149 -17.32 10.81 -15.64
CA SER A 149 -17.79 9.51 -15.13
C SER A 149 -17.11 8.34 -15.84
N GLY A 150 -16.80 7.30 -15.09
CA GLY A 150 -16.31 6.01 -15.60
C GLY A 150 -15.06 6.13 -16.47
N SER A 151 -15.05 5.44 -17.61
CA SER A 151 -13.92 5.39 -18.54
C SER A 151 -13.58 6.72 -19.23
N ARG A 152 -14.44 7.73 -19.11
CA ARG A 152 -14.17 9.08 -19.63
C ARG A 152 -13.28 9.91 -18.70
N ALA A 153 -13.19 9.54 -17.42
CA ALA A 153 -12.25 10.16 -16.48
C ALA A 153 -10.80 9.83 -16.88
N ARG A 154 -9.87 10.67 -16.48
CA ARG A 154 -8.43 10.44 -16.65
C ARG A 154 -7.69 10.72 -15.35
N PHE A 155 -6.73 9.89 -15.08
CA PHE A 155 -5.80 9.99 -13.96
C PHE A 155 -4.35 9.96 -14.46
N ASN A 156 -3.44 10.30 -13.58
CA ASN A 156 -2.02 10.16 -13.82
C ASN A 156 -1.36 9.56 -12.58
N ARG A 157 -1.14 8.25 -12.59
CA ARG A 157 -0.61 7.47 -11.46
C ARG A 157 -1.40 7.75 -10.17
N PRO A 158 -2.69 7.37 -10.09
CA PRO A 158 -3.44 7.45 -8.84
C PRO A 158 -2.82 6.50 -7.81
N THR A 159 -2.65 6.96 -6.57
CA THR A 159 -2.02 6.21 -5.48
C THR A 159 -2.98 6.03 -4.30
N GLY A 160 -2.73 6.66 -3.16
CA GLY A 160 -3.47 6.48 -1.93
C GLY A 160 -4.96 6.81 -2.06
N MET A 161 -5.78 6.05 -1.34
CA MET A 161 -7.23 6.18 -1.36
C MET A 161 -7.84 6.13 0.04
N ALA A 162 -8.87 6.94 0.27
CA ALA A 162 -9.61 6.96 1.52
C ALA A 162 -11.11 6.95 1.29
N ALA A 163 -11.81 5.96 1.85
CA ALA A 163 -13.26 5.94 1.86
C ALA A 163 -13.84 7.03 2.76
N GLY A 164 -14.72 7.86 2.23
CA GLY A 164 -15.47 8.85 2.97
C GLY A 164 -16.76 8.28 3.58
N ARG A 165 -17.45 9.09 4.36
CA ARG A 165 -18.62 8.65 5.14
C ARG A 165 -19.91 8.46 4.33
N HIS A 166 -19.99 9.00 3.12
CA HIS A 166 -21.21 8.95 2.27
C HIS A 166 -21.06 8.00 1.08
N GLY A 167 -20.02 7.14 1.07
CA GLY A 167 -19.74 6.18 0.00
C GLY A 167 -18.93 6.76 -1.16
N GLU A 168 -18.38 7.97 -0.99
CA GLU A 168 -17.34 8.50 -1.86
C GLU A 168 -15.96 7.94 -1.48
N VAL A 169 -15.01 8.01 -2.40
CA VAL A 169 -13.59 7.76 -2.14
C VAL A 169 -12.78 8.95 -2.61
N TYR A 170 -11.83 9.38 -1.78
CA TYR A 170 -10.82 10.38 -2.11
C TYR A 170 -9.58 9.66 -2.63
N ILE A 171 -8.92 10.24 -3.64
CA ILE A 171 -7.80 9.63 -4.35
C ILE A 171 -6.69 10.67 -4.52
N ALA A 172 -5.48 10.33 -4.15
CA ALA A 172 -4.31 11.09 -4.55
C ALA A 172 -4.02 10.79 -6.03
N ASP A 173 -4.25 11.75 -6.89
CA ASP A 173 -3.92 11.69 -8.32
C ASP A 173 -2.51 12.26 -8.50
N THR A 174 -1.54 11.48 -8.06
CA THR A 174 -0.17 11.86 -7.72
C THR A 174 0.51 12.60 -8.85
N GLY A 175 0.49 12.04 -10.05
CA GLY A 175 1.13 12.67 -11.19
C GLY A 175 0.40 13.92 -11.73
N ASN A 176 -0.82 14.19 -11.25
CA ASN A 176 -1.56 15.41 -11.53
C ASN A 176 -1.48 16.44 -10.37
N ASN A 177 -0.85 16.09 -9.25
CA ASN A 177 -0.66 16.96 -8.09
C ASN A 177 -1.97 17.47 -7.47
N VAL A 178 -3.01 16.62 -7.47
CA VAL A 178 -4.36 16.96 -6.97
C VAL A 178 -4.95 15.80 -6.17
N ILE A 179 -5.93 16.14 -5.35
CA ILE A 179 -6.82 15.16 -4.72
C ILE A 179 -8.11 15.08 -5.53
N ARG A 180 -8.44 13.89 -6.00
CA ARG A 180 -9.70 13.61 -6.70
C ARG A 180 -10.72 12.96 -5.75
N LYS A 181 -11.97 12.99 -6.16
CA LYS A 181 -13.06 12.30 -5.45
C LYS A 181 -13.91 11.55 -6.47
N ILE A 182 -14.16 10.27 -6.22
CA ILE A 182 -15.19 9.50 -6.92
C ILE A 182 -16.41 9.35 -6.03
N ASP A 183 -17.57 9.70 -6.51
CA ASP A 183 -18.83 9.55 -5.77
C ASP A 183 -19.40 8.11 -5.95
N LYS A 184 -20.47 7.79 -5.19
CA LYS A 184 -21.16 6.50 -5.31
C LYS A 184 -21.83 6.26 -6.67
N LYS A 185 -21.98 7.28 -7.51
CA LYS A 185 -22.48 7.14 -8.88
C LYS A 185 -21.36 6.85 -9.88
N GLY A 186 -20.09 7.02 -9.49
CA GLY A 186 -18.92 6.85 -10.34
C GLY A 186 -18.45 8.14 -11.02
N ASN A 187 -18.92 9.30 -10.59
CA ASN A 187 -18.45 10.58 -11.09
C ASN A 187 -17.14 10.95 -10.41
N VAL A 188 -16.11 11.22 -11.19
CA VAL A 188 -14.81 11.70 -10.73
C VAL A 188 -14.75 13.21 -10.88
N THR A 189 -14.38 13.88 -9.79
CA THR A 189 -14.19 15.34 -9.73
C THR A 189 -12.91 15.68 -9.00
N THR A 190 -12.29 16.81 -9.35
CA THR A 190 -11.19 17.37 -8.59
C THR A 190 -11.71 17.92 -7.26
N TYR A 191 -11.20 17.40 -6.14
CA TYR A 191 -11.61 17.81 -4.79
C TYR A 191 -10.75 18.94 -4.27
N ALA A 192 -9.44 18.83 -4.35
CA ALA A 192 -8.51 19.88 -3.92
C ALA A 192 -7.23 19.89 -4.75
N GLY A 193 -6.57 21.05 -4.81
CA GLY A 193 -5.36 21.23 -5.58
C GLY A 193 -5.62 21.90 -6.94
N GLY A 194 -4.57 22.00 -7.72
CA GLY A 194 -4.58 22.64 -9.05
C GLY A 194 -3.20 22.55 -9.70
N ALA A 195 -2.50 23.66 -9.84
CA ALA A 195 -1.11 23.61 -10.30
C ALA A 195 -0.19 23.00 -9.23
N VAL A 196 0.93 22.41 -9.65
CA VAL A 196 2.00 21.93 -8.78
C VAL A 196 2.53 23.03 -7.87
N GLY A 197 2.89 22.70 -6.64
CA GLY A 197 3.51 23.64 -5.70
C GLY A 197 3.26 23.27 -4.23
N CYS A 198 3.66 24.18 -3.34
CA CYS A 198 3.56 24.02 -1.90
C CYS A 198 2.79 25.21 -1.30
N ALA A 199 1.45 25.11 -1.20
CA ALA A 199 0.64 26.18 -0.63
C ALA A 199 -0.59 25.64 0.11
N ASP A 200 -0.83 26.20 1.30
CA ASP A 200 -2.10 26.09 2.03
C ASP A 200 -3.15 27.04 1.40
N GLY A 201 -4.44 26.84 1.71
CA GLY A 201 -5.50 27.76 1.26
C GLY A 201 -6.84 27.09 1.06
N SER A 202 -7.75 27.70 0.31
CA SER A 202 -9.00 27.06 -0.11
C SER A 202 -8.72 25.86 -1.02
N LEU A 203 -9.70 24.95 -1.16
CA LEU A 203 -9.53 23.74 -1.98
C LEU A 203 -8.93 24.02 -3.37
N LYS A 204 -9.38 25.09 -4.04
CA LYS A 204 -8.91 25.47 -5.39
C LYS A 204 -7.57 26.22 -5.40
N LYS A 205 -7.19 26.88 -4.28
CA LYS A 205 -5.96 27.67 -4.18
C LYS A 205 -4.79 26.87 -3.61
N ALA A 206 -5.07 25.80 -2.88
CA ALA A 206 -4.05 24.91 -2.36
C ALA A 206 -3.21 24.32 -3.49
N ARG A 207 -1.95 24.00 -3.19
CA ARG A 207 -1.01 23.37 -4.11
C ARG A 207 -0.36 22.20 -3.43
N PHE A 208 -0.25 21.11 -4.17
CA PHE A 208 0.44 19.89 -3.78
C PHE A 208 1.57 19.57 -4.76
N TYR A 209 2.48 18.73 -4.32
CA TYR A 209 3.50 18.14 -5.18
C TYR A 209 3.62 16.64 -4.88
N GLU A 210 3.22 15.84 -5.86
CA GLU A 210 3.19 14.37 -5.76
C GLU A 210 2.54 13.87 -4.46
N PRO A 211 1.28 14.27 -4.14
CA PRO A 211 0.58 13.73 -2.98
C PRO A 211 0.40 12.21 -3.18
N THR A 212 0.65 11.40 -2.13
CA THR A 212 0.58 9.93 -2.21
C THR A 212 -0.50 9.36 -1.29
N GLY A 213 -0.30 9.36 0.02
CA GLY A 213 -1.23 8.82 0.98
C GLY A 213 -2.38 9.77 1.30
N VAL A 214 -3.58 9.24 1.48
CA VAL A 214 -4.73 9.99 1.98
C VAL A 214 -5.47 9.18 3.03
N TYR A 215 -5.96 9.83 4.08
CA TYR A 215 -6.75 9.19 5.12
C TYR A 215 -7.93 10.07 5.54
N TYR A 216 -9.13 9.49 5.57
CA TYR A 216 -10.34 10.20 6.00
C TYR A 216 -10.69 9.87 7.45
N TYR A 217 -10.76 10.88 8.30
CA TYR A 217 -11.10 10.73 9.71
C TYR A 217 -12.01 11.85 10.21
N LYS A 218 -13.18 11.51 10.75
CA LYS A 218 -14.14 12.43 11.39
C LYS A 218 -14.39 13.73 10.62
N GLY A 219 -14.65 13.65 9.31
CA GLY A 219 -14.98 14.81 8.46
C GLY A 219 -13.77 15.54 7.88
N ALA A 220 -12.55 15.14 8.23
CA ALA A 220 -11.33 15.69 7.68
C ALA A 220 -10.61 14.67 6.80
N LEU A 221 -10.00 15.13 5.72
CA LEU A 221 -9.08 14.34 4.93
C LEU A 221 -7.65 14.78 5.23
N TYR A 222 -6.80 13.83 5.55
CA TYR A 222 -5.36 14.03 5.72
C TYR A 222 -4.64 13.59 4.45
N VAL A 223 -3.57 14.26 4.09
CA VAL A 223 -2.84 14.05 2.84
C VAL A 223 -1.34 14.04 3.12
N ALA A 224 -0.66 12.97 2.75
CA ALA A 224 0.79 12.96 2.62
C ALA A 224 1.15 13.70 1.32
N ASP A 225 1.59 14.93 1.45
CA ASP A 225 2.03 15.80 0.34
C ASP A 225 3.54 15.55 0.14
N SER A 226 3.85 14.40 -0.46
CA SER A 226 5.13 13.70 -0.39
C SER A 226 6.27 14.50 -0.98
N GLY A 227 6.08 15.06 -2.18
CA GLY A 227 7.09 15.89 -2.83
C GLY A 227 7.30 17.25 -2.14
N ASN A 228 6.38 17.64 -1.23
CA ASN A 228 6.53 18.81 -0.37
C ASN A 228 6.94 18.44 1.07
N HIS A 229 7.27 17.19 1.35
CA HIS A 229 7.77 16.73 2.66
C HIS A 229 6.91 17.19 3.84
N ARG A 230 5.58 17.09 3.69
CA ARG A 230 4.62 17.56 4.70
C ARG A 230 3.35 16.72 4.74
N VAL A 231 2.60 16.85 5.83
CA VAL A 231 1.22 16.34 5.94
C VAL A 231 0.26 17.54 5.98
N CYS A 232 -0.75 17.48 5.13
CA CYS A 232 -1.84 18.44 5.08
C CYS A 232 -3.13 17.88 5.67
N ARG A 233 -3.99 18.73 6.22
CA ARG A 233 -5.37 18.44 6.61
C ARG A 233 -6.32 19.28 5.77
N ILE A 234 -7.34 18.64 5.21
CA ILE A 234 -8.41 19.27 4.45
C ILE A 234 -9.68 19.16 5.28
N ALA A 235 -10.20 20.29 5.72
CA ALA A 235 -11.46 20.39 6.43
C ALA A 235 -12.06 21.78 6.21
N ASP A 236 -13.39 21.88 6.30
CA ASP A 236 -14.12 23.16 6.21
C ASP A 236 -13.73 23.99 4.97
N GLY A 237 -13.51 23.30 3.85
CA GLY A 237 -13.13 23.92 2.57
C GLY A 237 -11.70 24.48 2.51
N LYS A 238 -10.85 24.14 3.48
CA LYS A 238 -9.47 24.62 3.58
C LYS A 238 -8.46 23.48 3.67
N VAL A 239 -7.31 23.68 3.05
CA VAL A 239 -6.10 22.86 3.18
C VAL A 239 -5.13 23.58 4.10
N THR A 240 -4.63 22.87 5.11
CA THR A 240 -3.65 23.42 6.08
C THR A 240 -2.56 22.39 6.34
N THR A 241 -1.29 22.83 6.39
CA THR A 241 -0.17 22.00 6.81
C THR A 241 -0.30 21.70 8.31
N VAL A 242 -0.29 20.43 8.70
CA VAL A 242 -0.37 19.98 10.10
C VAL A 242 0.91 19.36 10.63
N ALA A 243 1.79 18.87 9.76
CA ALA A 243 3.15 18.43 10.11
C ALA A 243 4.10 18.71 8.94
N GLY A 244 5.36 19.00 9.28
CA GLY A 244 6.38 19.36 8.30
C GLY A 244 6.40 20.86 7.96
N SER A 245 7.27 21.22 7.03
CA SER A 245 7.49 22.60 6.61
C SER A 245 6.40 23.10 5.67
N LYS A 246 5.87 24.30 5.92
CA LYS A 246 5.00 25.00 4.95
C LYS A 246 5.71 25.39 3.65
N LYS A 247 7.04 25.34 3.64
CA LYS A 247 7.87 25.70 2.48
C LYS A 247 8.37 24.45 1.73
N GLY A 248 7.93 23.25 2.12
CA GLY A 248 8.39 22.00 1.51
C GLY A 248 9.87 21.70 1.76
N ILE A 249 10.40 22.09 2.93
CA ILE A 249 11.79 21.83 3.27
C ILE A 249 11.90 20.45 3.88
N GLU A 250 12.65 19.59 3.22
CA GLU A 250 12.98 18.23 3.62
C GLU A 250 13.86 18.19 4.88
N GLY A 251 13.87 17.05 5.57
CA GLY A 251 14.80 16.74 6.66
C GLY A 251 14.25 15.70 7.63
N ASP A 252 14.99 15.43 8.71
CA ASP A 252 14.63 14.49 9.78
C ASP A 252 14.75 15.20 11.14
N ALA A 253 13.72 15.98 11.48
CA ALA A 253 13.69 16.69 12.76
C ALA A 253 12.34 16.53 13.43
N ASP A 254 12.35 16.04 14.66
CA ASP A 254 11.21 15.99 15.56
C ASP A 254 10.95 17.36 16.22
N GLY A 255 9.83 17.51 16.90
CA GLY A 255 9.50 18.69 17.69
C GLY A 255 8.16 19.30 17.34
N ASN A 256 8.04 20.64 17.44
CA ASN A 256 6.80 21.33 17.08
C ASN A 256 6.38 20.96 15.65
N ALA A 257 5.11 20.60 15.44
CA ALA A 257 4.59 20.05 14.20
C ALA A 257 4.95 20.86 12.95
N ARG A 258 4.95 22.20 13.04
CA ARG A 258 5.28 23.10 11.91
C ARG A 258 6.79 23.36 11.75
N LYS A 259 7.60 22.98 12.72
CA LYS A 259 9.08 23.07 12.68
C LYS A 259 9.71 21.71 12.40
N ALA A 260 8.96 20.64 12.63
CA ALA A 260 9.39 19.29 12.28
C ALA A 260 9.75 19.19 10.80
N ARG A 261 10.60 18.22 10.47
CA ARG A 261 10.98 17.90 9.09
C ARG A 261 10.65 16.45 8.82
N LEU A 262 10.18 16.25 7.61
CA LEU A 262 9.85 14.95 7.03
C LEU A 262 10.63 14.80 5.72
N SER A 263 10.76 13.58 5.24
CA SER A 263 11.31 13.29 3.92
C SER A 263 10.41 12.32 3.18
N ASN A 264 9.78 12.80 2.09
CA ASN A 264 8.96 12.00 1.19
C ASN A 264 7.95 11.08 1.92
N PRO A 265 7.07 11.61 2.81
CA PRO A 265 6.09 10.80 3.52
C PRO A 265 5.13 10.14 2.53
N GLN A 266 4.98 8.80 2.57
CA GLN A 266 4.20 8.06 1.59
C GLN A 266 2.77 7.76 2.04
N ASP A 267 2.57 7.47 3.32
CA ASP A 267 1.24 7.15 3.81
C ASP A 267 0.99 7.68 5.21
N ILE A 268 -0.28 7.72 5.59
CA ILE A 268 -0.75 8.22 6.88
C ILE A 268 -1.89 7.36 7.40
N TYR A 269 -1.90 7.15 8.71
CA TYR A 269 -3.03 6.60 9.44
C TYR A 269 -3.46 7.55 10.55
N VAL A 270 -4.76 7.77 10.73
CA VAL A 270 -5.30 8.72 11.72
C VAL A 270 -6.27 8.03 12.65
N ASN A 271 -6.10 8.21 13.94
CA ASN A 271 -7.07 7.82 14.98
C ASN A 271 -7.43 9.01 15.89
N ALA A 272 -8.06 8.74 17.03
CA ALA A 272 -8.46 9.80 17.98
C ALA A 272 -7.25 10.54 18.59
N ASP A 273 -6.12 9.87 18.73
CA ASP A 273 -4.99 10.29 19.54
C ASP A 273 -3.85 10.88 18.69
N ALA A 274 -3.73 10.44 17.42
CA ALA A 274 -2.56 10.76 16.62
C ALA A 274 -2.77 10.62 15.11
N VAL A 275 -1.84 11.22 14.36
CA VAL A 275 -1.55 10.94 12.95
C VAL A 275 -0.21 10.19 12.91
N TYR A 276 -0.22 8.96 12.43
CA TYR A 276 1.00 8.18 12.13
C TYR A 276 1.38 8.44 10.68
N ILE A 277 2.67 8.57 10.41
CA ILE A 277 3.21 9.01 9.12
C ILE A 277 4.33 8.07 8.72
N SER A 278 4.21 7.39 7.59
CA SER A 278 5.34 6.72 6.95
C SER A 278 6.29 7.79 6.41
N ASP A 279 7.32 8.12 7.14
CA ASP A 279 8.34 9.09 6.74
C ASP A 279 9.44 8.37 5.94
N THR A 280 9.05 7.93 4.74
CA THR A 280 9.73 6.92 3.92
C THR A 280 11.15 7.31 3.57
N GLY A 281 11.38 8.57 3.18
CA GLY A 281 12.72 9.05 2.86
C GLY A 281 13.67 9.10 4.07
N ASN A 282 13.13 9.06 5.31
CA ASN A 282 13.89 8.93 6.54
C ASN A 282 13.89 7.50 7.10
N ALA A 283 13.34 6.52 6.37
CA ALA A 283 13.23 5.12 6.79
C ALA A 283 12.62 4.96 8.19
N CYS A 284 11.57 5.71 8.51
CA CYS A 284 10.99 5.71 9.85
C CYS A 284 9.48 5.94 9.84
N VAL A 285 8.83 5.69 10.98
CA VAL A 285 7.45 6.11 11.22
C VAL A 285 7.45 7.20 12.29
N LYS A 286 6.80 8.30 11.98
CA LYS A 286 6.59 9.41 12.90
C LYS A 286 5.15 9.48 13.40
N LYS A 287 4.96 10.11 14.55
CA LYS A 287 3.65 10.34 15.19
C LYS A 287 3.47 11.83 15.44
N LEU A 288 2.38 12.39 14.90
CA LEU A 288 1.92 13.73 15.28
C LEU A 288 0.83 13.59 16.36
N ALA A 289 1.07 14.09 17.54
CA ALA A 289 0.12 14.16 18.65
C ALA A 289 0.35 15.42 19.47
N GLY A 290 -0.70 16.06 19.98
CA GLY A 290 -0.58 17.27 20.82
C GLY A 290 0.24 18.40 20.18
N GLY A 291 0.23 18.54 18.85
CA GLY A 291 0.99 19.54 18.12
C GLY A 291 2.50 19.28 18.03
N ARG A 292 2.96 18.08 18.38
CA ARG A 292 4.36 17.65 18.26
C ARG A 292 4.48 16.44 17.34
N VAL A 293 5.53 16.41 16.55
CA VAL A 293 5.99 15.25 15.79
C VAL A 293 7.10 14.57 16.58
N THR A 294 7.01 13.25 16.72
CA THR A 294 8.03 12.39 17.33
C THR A 294 8.27 11.18 16.47
N THR A 295 9.50 10.75 16.33
CA THR A 295 9.85 9.48 15.71
C THR A 295 9.47 8.36 16.68
N VAL A 296 8.58 7.45 16.25
CA VAL A 296 8.12 6.32 17.08
C VAL A 296 8.76 5.02 16.68
N ILE A 297 9.29 4.97 15.44
CA ILE A 297 9.97 3.80 14.91
C ILE A 297 11.09 4.31 13.99
N LYS A 298 12.32 4.08 14.36
CA LYS A 298 13.50 4.41 13.55
C LYS A 298 14.43 3.20 13.58
N SER A 299 14.71 2.64 12.39
CA SER A 299 15.44 1.38 12.25
C SER A 299 14.94 0.35 13.27
N PHE A 300 14.06 -0.54 12.86
CA PHE A 300 13.65 -1.63 13.72
C PHE A 300 14.88 -2.47 14.05
N SER A 301 15.29 -2.45 15.28
CA SER A 301 15.87 -3.61 15.87
C SER A 301 14.74 -4.65 16.01
N MET A 302 14.41 -5.35 14.94
CA MET A 302 13.77 -6.65 15.07
C MET A 302 14.74 -7.53 15.85
N ASP A 303 14.25 -8.54 16.56
CA ASP A 303 15.10 -9.53 17.23
C ASP A 303 16.14 -10.17 16.28
N ASP A 304 15.97 -10.00 14.96
CA ASP A 304 16.84 -10.47 13.88
C ASP A 304 17.67 -9.36 13.18
N GLY A 305 17.64 -8.12 13.67
CA GLY A 305 18.44 -6.98 13.17
C GLY A 305 17.95 -6.34 11.87
N ARG A 306 16.76 -6.75 11.34
CA ARG A 306 16.18 -6.12 10.15
C ARG A 306 15.48 -4.80 10.48
N ALA A 307 15.50 -3.85 9.55
CA ALA A 307 14.87 -2.55 9.69
C ALA A 307 14.03 -2.23 8.44
N PRO A 308 12.89 -1.52 8.56
CA PRO A 308 12.22 -1.00 7.39
C PRO A 308 13.16 -0.04 6.66
N ALA A 309 13.23 -0.19 5.36
CA ALA A 309 14.01 0.67 4.49
C ALA A 309 13.11 1.68 3.76
N GLU A 310 11.92 1.25 3.34
CA GLU A 310 10.93 2.08 2.65
C GLU A 310 9.53 1.85 3.23
N PRO A 311 9.26 2.31 4.49
CA PRO A 311 7.93 2.18 5.08
C PRO A 311 6.90 2.91 4.23
N CYS A 312 5.82 2.22 3.85
CA CYS A 312 4.76 2.72 2.99
C CYS A 312 3.39 2.62 3.66
N GLY A 313 2.63 1.58 3.32
CA GLY A 313 1.26 1.42 3.79
C GLY A 313 1.14 1.31 5.31
N LEU A 314 0.23 2.06 5.90
CA LEU A 314 -0.04 2.05 7.34
C LEU A 314 -1.47 1.63 7.66
N THR A 315 -1.66 0.79 8.66
CA THR A 315 -2.98 0.56 9.26
C THR A 315 -2.86 0.19 10.73
N VAL A 316 -3.93 0.43 11.51
CA VAL A 316 -3.98 0.02 12.91
C VAL A 316 -5.13 -0.97 13.12
N ILE A 317 -4.82 -2.09 13.75
CA ILE A 317 -5.82 -3.09 14.15
C ILE A 317 -5.68 -3.34 15.65
N GLY A 318 -6.70 -2.95 16.40
CA GLY A 318 -6.65 -2.98 17.86
C GLY A 318 -5.61 -1.98 18.39
N LYS A 319 -4.56 -2.47 19.03
CA LYS A 319 -3.44 -1.67 19.54
C LYS A 319 -2.13 -1.90 18.76
N LYS A 320 -2.20 -2.52 17.58
CA LYS A 320 -1.02 -2.76 16.73
C LYS A 320 -1.06 -1.88 15.49
N LEU A 321 0.01 -1.17 15.25
CA LEU A 321 0.31 -0.50 14.00
C LEU A 321 0.99 -1.52 13.08
N PHE A 322 0.45 -1.69 11.89
CA PHE A 322 1.03 -2.48 10.82
C PHE A 322 1.63 -1.54 9.78
N ILE A 323 2.79 -1.89 9.27
CA ILE A 323 3.61 -1.08 8.37
C ILE A 323 4.06 -1.97 7.23
N GLY A 324 3.60 -1.67 6.03
CA GLY A 324 4.13 -2.29 4.82
C GLY A 324 5.44 -1.64 4.42
N ASP A 325 6.38 -2.44 3.97
CA ASP A 325 7.66 -1.96 3.45
C ASP A 325 7.85 -2.47 2.03
N MET A 326 8.14 -1.55 1.11
CA MET A 326 8.25 -1.90 -0.30
C MET A 326 9.63 -2.45 -0.69
N PHE A 327 10.66 -2.14 0.08
CA PHE A 327 12.00 -2.58 -0.20
C PHE A 327 12.31 -3.95 0.42
N THR A 328 11.97 -4.12 1.71
CA THR A 328 12.17 -5.41 2.40
C THR A 328 11.10 -6.43 2.04
N GLU A 329 10.00 -5.98 1.40
CA GLU A 329 8.84 -6.81 1.06
C GLU A 329 8.23 -7.52 2.27
N GLU A 330 8.15 -6.81 3.40
CA GLU A 330 7.64 -7.33 4.67
C GLU A 330 6.51 -6.48 5.24
N LEU A 331 5.70 -7.10 6.09
CA LEU A 331 4.70 -6.43 6.90
C LEU A 331 5.13 -6.43 8.36
N TYR A 332 5.63 -5.31 8.83
CA TYR A 332 6.00 -5.11 10.22
C TYR A 332 4.79 -4.82 11.10
N SER A 333 4.89 -5.08 12.40
CA SER A 333 3.88 -4.66 13.36
C SER A 333 4.49 -4.22 14.68
N VAL A 334 3.96 -3.14 15.25
CA VAL A 334 4.40 -2.55 16.51
C VAL A 334 3.21 -2.32 17.43
N GLN A 335 3.39 -2.57 18.72
CA GLN A 335 2.39 -2.27 19.74
C GLN A 335 2.36 -0.75 20.00
N LEU A 336 1.15 -0.14 19.98
CA LEU A 336 0.93 1.29 20.23
C LEU A 336 0.70 1.58 21.71
#